data_7a313faf46148a43a3e2712f7532db7e
#
_entry.id   7a313faf46148a43a3e2712f7532db7e
#
_cell.length_a   1.000
_cell.length_b   1.000
_cell.length_c   1.000
_cell.angle_alpha   90.00
_cell.angle_beta   90.00
_cell.angle_gamma   90.00
#
_symmetry.space_group_name_H-M   'P 1'
#
loop_
_entity.id
_entity.type
_entity.pdbx_description
1 polymer ?
#
loop_
_entity_poly.entity_id
_entity_poly.type
_entity_poly.pdbx_seq_one_letter_code
_entity_poly.pdbx_strand_id
1 'polypeptide(L)'
;MKQNLFDINGKVTVMTGACGVLGATIVKYFASQGSKVVLLDLERAREIGEKIVAEIKADGGEAMFLPTNVLDEATVEQNCKDIVAKYGTVDILLNGAGGNMGPANVAPDQTIFDMDLDATRRVFELNIIGAIIPTKVFAKVMVDKKKGSIVNFCSMSSFRPLTRVAGYGMAKSALASWTQWLAGELATKFGDGLRVNAIAPGFLLTNQNRSLLTNPDGSLTDRSHKIIGHTPFGRFLEPDELVGALHFLASDASKGVTGTVSVVDGGFNSFSI
;
A
#
# COMPACT_ATOMS: atom_id res chain seq x y z
N MET A 1 28.98 -18.90 2.32
CA MET A 1 27.51 -19.13 2.47
C MET A 1 26.81 -18.46 1.32
N LYS A 2 25.80 -19.09 0.70
CA LYS A 2 24.98 -18.41 -0.33
C LYS A 2 24.19 -17.29 0.34
N GLN A 3 24.25 -16.09 -0.24
CA GLN A 3 23.50 -14.94 0.26
C GLN A 3 21.99 -15.24 0.23
N ASN A 4 21.28 -14.99 1.33
CA ASN A 4 19.82 -15.05 1.35
C ASN A 4 19.28 -13.81 0.63
N LEU A 5 18.73 -13.99 -0.56
CA LEU A 5 18.21 -12.88 -1.38
C LEU A 5 16.96 -12.23 -0.76
N PHE A 6 16.27 -12.92 0.14
CA PHE A 6 15.09 -12.40 0.84
C PHE A 6 15.46 -11.67 2.15
N ASP A 7 16.75 -11.57 2.49
CA ASP A 7 17.16 -10.93 3.73
C ASP A 7 16.86 -9.42 3.73
N ILE A 8 16.02 -9.00 4.68
CA ILE A 8 15.71 -7.60 4.97
C ILE A 8 16.10 -7.21 6.40
N ASN A 9 16.88 -8.05 7.08
CA ASN A 9 17.35 -7.75 8.43
C ASN A 9 18.16 -6.44 8.47
N GLY A 10 17.84 -5.59 9.45
CA GLY A 10 18.44 -4.27 9.62
C GLY A 10 18.02 -3.21 8.58
N LYS A 11 17.25 -3.56 7.55
CA LYS A 11 16.68 -2.59 6.59
C LYS A 11 15.68 -1.68 7.26
N VAL A 12 15.63 -0.42 6.85
CA VAL A 12 14.64 0.55 7.32
C VAL A 12 13.46 0.58 6.36
N THR A 13 12.31 0.11 6.84
CA THR A 13 11.05 0.11 6.10
C THR A 13 10.14 1.22 6.61
N VAL A 14 9.75 2.12 5.73
CA VAL A 14 8.75 3.16 5.99
C VAL A 14 7.44 2.76 5.32
N MET A 15 6.34 2.77 6.06
CA MET A 15 5.01 2.46 5.52
C MET A 15 4.01 3.57 5.84
N THR A 16 3.37 4.13 4.81
CA THR A 16 2.22 5.03 4.98
C THR A 16 0.91 4.24 5.07
N GLY A 17 -0.06 4.74 5.84
CA GLY A 17 -1.30 4.01 6.12
C GLY A 17 -1.08 2.75 6.97
N ALA A 18 -0.06 2.77 7.82
CA ALA A 18 0.44 1.60 8.55
C ALA A 18 -0.49 1.11 9.65
N CYS A 19 -1.43 1.93 10.13
CA CYS A 19 -2.38 1.56 11.18
C CYS A 19 -3.67 0.92 10.65
N GLY A 20 -3.85 0.86 9.33
CA GLY A 20 -4.96 0.12 8.71
C GLY A 20 -4.80 -1.40 8.85
N VAL A 21 -5.87 -2.16 8.54
CA VAL A 21 -5.88 -3.63 8.66
C VAL A 21 -4.70 -4.28 7.93
N LEU A 22 -4.47 -3.90 6.67
CA LEU A 22 -3.34 -4.42 5.89
C LEU A 22 -2.00 -3.90 6.43
N GLY A 23 -1.94 -2.60 6.74
CA GLY A 23 -0.73 -1.96 7.24
C GLY A 23 -0.21 -2.60 8.50
N ALA A 24 -1.07 -2.83 9.49
CA ALA A 24 -0.71 -3.45 10.76
C ALA A 24 -0.12 -4.86 10.58
N THR A 25 -0.72 -5.68 9.71
CA THR A 25 -0.21 -7.03 9.39
C THR A 25 1.15 -6.95 8.71
N ILE A 26 1.30 -6.07 7.73
CA ILE A 26 2.53 -5.92 6.94
C ILE A 26 3.69 -5.44 7.81
N VAL A 27 3.51 -4.38 8.64
CA VAL A 27 4.61 -3.85 9.46
C VAL A 27 5.05 -4.84 10.53
N LYS A 28 4.12 -5.61 11.13
CA LYS A 28 4.46 -6.68 12.09
C LYS A 28 5.27 -7.79 11.40
N TYR A 29 4.86 -8.21 10.21
CA TYR A 29 5.60 -9.20 9.43
C TYR A 29 7.00 -8.69 9.08
N PHE A 30 7.15 -7.46 8.57
CA PHE A 30 8.46 -6.92 8.22
C PHE A 30 9.37 -6.80 9.45
N ALA A 31 8.82 -6.39 10.59
CA ALA A 31 9.56 -6.37 11.86
C ALA A 31 10.02 -7.78 12.29
N SER A 32 9.17 -8.81 12.15
CA SER A 32 9.54 -10.20 12.45
C SER A 32 10.64 -10.75 11.54
N GLN A 33 10.82 -10.15 10.34
CA GLN A 33 11.94 -10.44 9.45
C GLN A 33 13.18 -9.58 9.71
N GLY A 34 13.23 -8.89 10.87
CA GLY A 34 14.36 -8.09 11.32
C GLY A 34 14.46 -6.69 10.71
N SER A 35 13.46 -6.25 9.96
CA SER A 35 13.41 -4.86 9.46
C SER A 35 13.06 -3.90 10.58
N LYS A 36 13.68 -2.71 10.59
CA LYS A 36 13.30 -1.58 11.45
C LYS A 36 12.12 -0.88 10.78
N VAL A 37 10.95 -0.88 11.40
CA VAL A 37 9.74 -0.39 10.75
C VAL A 37 9.30 0.97 11.28
N VAL A 38 8.93 1.86 10.37
CA VAL A 38 8.39 3.18 10.68
C VAL A 38 6.95 3.24 10.16
N LEU A 39 6.03 3.42 11.12
CA LEU A 39 4.60 3.54 10.86
C LEU A 39 4.25 5.00 10.67
N LEU A 40 3.81 5.36 9.45
CA LEU A 40 3.29 6.68 9.12
C LEU A 40 1.77 6.59 8.95
N ASP A 41 1.03 7.30 9.80
CA ASP A 41 -0.43 7.39 9.70
C ASP A 41 -0.93 8.70 10.33
N LEU A 42 -2.19 9.02 10.14
CA LEU A 42 -2.79 10.24 10.68
C LEU A 42 -2.70 10.29 12.20
N GLU A 43 -2.64 11.50 12.77
CA GLU A 43 -2.60 11.72 14.23
C GLU A 43 -3.74 10.99 14.96
N ARG A 44 -4.93 10.92 14.37
CA ARG A 44 -6.08 10.19 14.95
C ARG A 44 -5.86 8.67 15.09
N ALA A 45 -4.85 8.12 14.43
CA ALA A 45 -4.47 6.70 14.52
C ALA A 45 -3.34 6.46 15.53
N ARG A 46 -2.89 7.47 16.30
CA ARG A 46 -1.75 7.39 17.23
C ARG A 46 -1.87 6.22 18.20
N GLU A 47 -3.01 6.09 18.86
CA GLU A 47 -3.23 5.02 19.85
C GLU A 47 -3.03 3.63 19.22
N ILE A 48 -3.57 3.42 18.01
CA ILE A 48 -3.39 2.17 17.25
C ILE A 48 -1.92 2.00 16.86
N GLY A 49 -1.27 3.06 16.36
CA GLY A 49 0.13 3.02 15.93
C GLY A 49 1.08 2.72 17.10
N GLU A 50 0.89 3.36 18.24
CA GLU A 50 1.69 3.12 19.44
C GLU A 50 1.48 1.71 20.00
N LYS A 51 0.26 1.18 19.95
CA LYS A 51 -0.04 -0.22 20.30
C LYS A 51 0.71 -1.20 19.40
N ILE A 52 0.68 -0.99 18.07
CA ILE A 52 1.42 -1.84 17.12
C ILE A 52 2.93 -1.78 17.41
N VAL A 53 3.46 -0.58 17.65
CA VAL A 53 4.88 -0.39 18.03
C VAL A 53 5.23 -1.13 19.30
N ALA A 54 4.36 -1.08 20.33
CA ALA A 54 4.57 -1.80 21.59
C ALA A 54 4.57 -3.33 21.38
N GLU A 55 3.66 -3.86 20.58
CA GLU A 55 3.60 -5.28 20.23
C GLU A 55 4.87 -5.72 19.48
N ILE A 56 5.32 -4.97 18.47
CA ILE A 56 6.56 -5.27 17.73
C ILE A 56 7.78 -5.27 18.66
N LYS A 57 7.87 -4.31 19.59
CA LYS A 57 8.98 -4.23 20.55
C LYS A 57 8.94 -5.36 21.56
N ALA A 58 7.75 -5.79 22.00
CA ALA A 58 7.61 -6.93 22.90
C ALA A 58 8.10 -8.24 22.26
N ASP A 59 7.95 -8.36 20.94
CA ASP A 59 8.45 -9.48 20.13
C ASP A 59 9.95 -9.33 19.75
N GLY A 60 10.65 -8.33 20.28
CA GLY A 60 12.08 -8.08 20.05
C GLY A 60 12.39 -7.31 18.75
N GLY A 61 11.39 -6.82 18.03
CA GLY A 61 11.57 -6.00 16.84
C GLY A 61 11.82 -4.51 17.15
N GLU A 62 12.13 -3.75 16.11
CA GLU A 62 12.36 -2.30 16.21
C GLU A 62 11.32 -1.53 15.39
N ALA A 63 10.57 -0.66 16.07
CA ALA A 63 9.51 0.13 15.43
C ALA A 63 9.40 1.54 16.03
N MET A 64 8.84 2.47 15.23
CA MET A 64 8.38 3.78 15.69
C MET A 64 7.13 4.21 14.91
N PHE A 65 6.30 5.03 15.55
CA PHE A 65 5.15 5.69 14.94
C PHE A 65 5.43 7.19 14.81
N LEU A 66 5.09 7.76 13.66
CA LEU A 66 5.12 9.20 13.41
C LEU A 66 3.79 9.65 12.79
N PRO A 67 3.11 10.61 13.40
CA PRO A 67 1.88 11.16 12.83
C PRO A 67 2.18 11.84 11.50
N THR A 68 1.43 11.46 10.47
CA THR A 68 1.71 11.89 9.10
C THR A 68 0.41 12.05 8.31
N ASN A 69 0.15 13.23 7.81
CA ASN A 69 -0.75 13.43 6.69
C ASN A 69 0.10 13.35 5.40
N VAL A 70 -0.12 12.33 4.59
CA VAL A 70 0.64 12.11 3.33
C VAL A 70 0.40 13.21 2.27
N LEU A 71 -0.60 14.06 2.45
CA LEU A 71 -0.88 15.22 1.60
C LEU A 71 -0.17 16.49 2.09
N ASP A 72 0.48 16.45 3.24
CA ASP A 72 1.28 17.55 3.79
C ASP A 72 2.78 17.26 3.60
N GLU A 73 3.35 17.82 2.54
CA GLU A 73 4.76 17.61 2.17
C GLU A 73 5.71 18.03 3.30
N ALA A 74 5.40 19.11 4.02
CA ALA A 74 6.27 19.60 5.09
C ALA A 74 6.34 18.60 6.27
N THR A 75 5.20 18.00 6.64
CA THR A 75 5.17 16.94 7.66
C THR A 75 5.95 15.71 7.19
N VAL A 76 5.80 15.29 5.94
CA VAL A 76 6.55 14.14 5.38
C VAL A 76 8.05 14.42 5.36
N GLU A 77 8.47 15.63 4.98
CA GLU A 77 9.89 16.04 5.00
C GLU A 77 10.47 16.04 6.41
N GLN A 78 9.73 16.55 7.40
CA GLN A 78 10.18 16.54 8.78
C GLN A 78 10.32 15.11 9.30
N ASN A 79 9.33 14.26 9.07
CA ASN A 79 9.37 12.86 9.46
C ASN A 79 10.53 12.11 8.77
N CYS A 80 10.84 12.43 7.52
CA CYS A 80 12.01 11.88 6.84
C CYS A 80 13.32 12.26 7.55
N LYS A 81 13.49 13.52 7.96
CA LYS A 81 14.66 13.97 8.73
C LYS A 81 14.78 13.20 10.05
N ASP A 82 13.68 13.03 10.77
CA ASP A 82 13.65 12.32 12.07
C ASP A 82 14.01 10.83 11.87
N ILE A 83 13.51 10.19 10.81
CA ILE A 83 13.84 8.80 10.45
C ILE A 83 15.32 8.68 10.11
N VAL A 84 15.85 9.56 9.28
CA VAL A 84 17.26 9.53 8.88
C VAL A 84 18.17 9.83 10.08
N ALA A 85 17.80 10.75 10.95
CA ALA A 85 18.56 11.05 12.18
C ALA A 85 18.63 9.82 13.11
N LYS A 86 17.55 9.03 13.17
CA LYS A 86 17.49 7.83 14.04
C LYS A 86 18.13 6.60 13.42
N TYR A 87 17.87 6.34 12.13
CA TYR A 87 18.23 5.09 11.47
C TYR A 87 19.32 5.23 10.39
N GLY A 88 19.68 6.46 10.03
CA GLY A 88 20.71 6.76 9.04
C GLY A 88 20.24 6.64 7.59
N THR A 89 19.09 6.03 7.34
CA THR A 89 18.64 5.72 5.97
C THR A 89 17.15 5.41 5.88
N VAL A 90 16.65 5.28 4.64
CA VAL A 90 15.41 4.58 4.28
C VAL A 90 15.73 3.59 3.15
N ASP A 91 15.40 2.32 3.32
CA ASP A 91 15.68 1.26 2.34
C ASP A 91 14.45 0.86 1.54
N ILE A 92 13.30 0.84 2.19
CA ILE A 92 12.04 0.34 1.65
C ILE A 92 10.95 1.37 1.97
N LEU A 93 10.20 1.77 0.94
CA LEU A 93 9.01 2.61 1.08
C LEU A 93 7.78 1.83 0.60
N LEU A 94 6.80 1.66 1.48
CA LEU A 94 5.51 1.05 1.19
C LEU A 94 4.43 2.15 1.21
N ASN A 95 3.96 2.56 0.05
CA ASN A 95 2.90 3.58 -0.08
C ASN A 95 1.52 2.93 0.08
N GLY A 96 1.14 2.65 1.34
CA GLY A 96 -0.12 2.00 1.68
C GLY A 96 -1.26 2.97 2.05
N ALA A 97 -0.97 4.26 2.24
CA ALA A 97 -2.00 5.26 2.45
C ALA A 97 -2.87 5.39 1.20
N GLY A 98 -4.17 5.27 1.36
CA GLY A 98 -5.10 5.32 0.25
C GLY A 98 -6.44 4.72 0.61
N GLY A 99 -7.33 4.69 -0.35
CA GLY A 99 -8.62 4.06 -0.20
C GLY A 99 -9.75 4.79 -0.90
N ASN A 100 -10.95 4.27 -0.74
CA ASN A 100 -12.17 4.85 -1.26
C ASN A 100 -12.94 5.57 -0.14
N MET A 101 -13.88 6.43 -0.53
CA MET A 101 -14.78 7.16 0.38
C MET A 101 -16.22 6.86 -0.01
N GLY A 102 -17.10 6.68 0.98
CA GLY A 102 -18.51 6.42 0.74
C GLY A 102 -19.17 7.37 -0.25
N PRO A 103 -19.03 8.70 -0.08
CA PRO A 103 -19.63 9.69 -1.01
C PRO A 103 -19.09 9.63 -2.45
N ALA A 104 -17.90 9.06 -2.69
CA ALA A 104 -17.36 8.86 -4.04
C ALA A 104 -17.88 7.59 -4.73
N ASN A 105 -18.75 6.83 -4.07
CA ASN A 105 -19.44 5.70 -4.68
C ASN A 105 -20.68 6.17 -5.43
N VAL A 106 -20.97 5.54 -6.56
CA VAL A 106 -22.28 5.62 -7.21
C VAL A 106 -23.12 4.46 -6.67
N ALA A 107 -24.17 4.76 -5.90
CA ALA A 107 -25.04 3.76 -5.29
C ALA A 107 -25.89 3.01 -6.35
N PRO A 108 -26.52 1.87 -6.04
CA PRO A 108 -27.27 1.10 -7.03
C PRO A 108 -28.46 1.83 -7.65
N ASP A 109 -29.03 2.77 -6.92
CA ASP A 109 -30.15 3.64 -7.31
C ASP A 109 -29.69 4.97 -7.93
N GLN A 110 -28.37 5.18 -8.05
CA GLN A 110 -27.73 6.35 -8.63
C GLN A 110 -27.14 6.04 -10.00
N THR A 111 -26.87 7.11 -10.74
CA THR A 111 -26.26 7.09 -12.08
C THR A 111 -24.99 7.95 -12.11
N ILE A 112 -24.34 8.03 -13.26
CA ILE A 112 -23.20 8.94 -13.50
C ILE A 112 -23.54 10.42 -13.19
N PHE A 113 -24.80 10.81 -13.33
CA PHE A 113 -25.24 12.18 -13.09
C PHE A 113 -25.31 12.57 -11.61
N ASP A 114 -25.29 11.56 -10.73
CA ASP A 114 -25.34 11.72 -9.27
C ASP A 114 -23.93 11.64 -8.64
N MET A 115 -22.87 11.54 -9.45
CA MET A 115 -21.50 11.42 -8.98
C MET A 115 -21.05 12.68 -8.21
N ASP A 116 -20.63 12.51 -6.96
CA ASP A 116 -19.99 13.57 -6.17
C ASP A 116 -18.54 13.79 -6.65
N LEU A 117 -18.35 14.87 -7.43
CA LEU A 117 -17.04 15.22 -7.99
C LEU A 117 -16.03 15.66 -6.93
N ASP A 118 -16.47 16.26 -5.81
CA ASP A 118 -15.55 16.69 -4.75
C ASP A 118 -15.08 15.50 -3.92
N ALA A 119 -15.95 14.53 -3.64
CA ALA A 119 -15.55 13.27 -3.05
C ALA A 119 -14.60 12.50 -3.99
N THR A 120 -14.88 12.50 -5.30
CA THR A 120 -14.03 11.87 -6.31
C THR A 120 -12.65 12.53 -6.37
N ARG A 121 -12.55 13.87 -6.32
CA ARG A 121 -11.27 14.59 -6.24
C ARG A 121 -10.48 14.21 -5.00
N ARG A 122 -11.11 14.16 -3.84
CA ARG A 122 -10.46 13.73 -2.58
C ARG A 122 -9.93 12.29 -2.65
N VAL A 123 -10.67 11.37 -3.28
CA VAL A 123 -10.20 10.00 -3.52
C VAL A 123 -8.97 9.99 -4.42
N PHE A 124 -8.99 10.79 -5.49
CA PHE A 124 -7.85 10.94 -6.40
C PHE A 124 -6.62 11.51 -5.66
N GLU A 125 -6.80 12.59 -4.93
CA GLU A 125 -5.74 13.26 -4.19
C GLU A 125 -5.10 12.31 -3.18
N LEU A 126 -5.89 11.63 -2.36
CA LEU A 126 -5.38 10.68 -1.39
C LEU A 126 -4.59 9.53 -2.03
N ASN A 127 -5.09 8.94 -3.12
CA ASN A 127 -4.48 7.74 -3.70
C ASN A 127 -3.31 8.03 -4.63
N ILE A 128 -3.24 9.23 -5.24
CA ILE A 128 -2.18 9.61 -6.17
C ILE A 128 -1.19 10.56 -5.50
N ILE A 129 -1.65 11.74 -5.06
CA ILE A 129 -0.76 12.72 -4.44
C ILE A 129 -0.22 12.17 -3.12
N GLY A 130 -1.04 11.44 -2.35
CA GLY A 130 -0.63 10.75 -1.13
C GLY A 130 0.41 9.63 -1.32
N ALA A 131 0.65 9.16 -2.55
CA ALA A 131 1.78 8.28 -2.89
C ALA A 131 2.96 9.07 -3.49
N ILE A 132 2.70 10.12 -4.26
CA ILE A 132 3.73 10.95 -4.90
C ILE A 132 4.57 11.70 -3.86
N ILE A 133 3.95 12.37 -2.88
CA ILE A 133 4.66 13.17 -1.88
C ILE A 133 5.64 12.31 -1.06
N PRO A 134 5.22 11.19 -0.41
CA PRO A 134 6.19 10.35 0.29
C PRO A 134 7.28 9.81 -0.63
N THR A 135 6.93 9.40 -1.86
CA THR A 135 7.92 8.94 -2.83
C THR A 135 8.95 10.03 -3.15
N LYS A 136 8.50 11.25 -3.44
CA LYS A 136 9.37 12.40 -3.74
C LYS A 136 10.36 12.68 -2.60
N VAL A 137 9.90 12.57 -1.36
CA VAL A 137 10.70 12.85 -0.16
C VAL A 137 11.68 11.71 0.13
N PHE A 138 11.17 10.48 0.27
CA PHE A 138 12.00 9.34 0.68
C PHE A 138 12.92 8.83 -0.42
N ALA A 139 12.55 8.97 -1.70
CA ALA A 139 13.41 8.58 -2.80
C ALA A 139 14.72 9.40 -2.86
N LYS A 140 14.74 10.65 -2.38
CA LYS A 140 16.00 11.43 -2.28
C LYS A 140 17.04 10.70 -1.43
N VAL A 141 16.63 10.16 -0.27
CA VAL A 141 17.51 9.38 0.62
C VAL A 141 18.00 8.10 -0.07
N MET A 142 17.12 7.44 -0.86
CA MET A 142 17.48 6.24 -1.62
C MET A 142 18.44 6.55 -2.78
N VAL A 143 18.25 7.68 -3.46
CA VAL A 143 19.13 8.14 -4.55
C VAL A 143 20.55 8.39 -4.04
N ASP A 144 20.70 9.04 -2.90
CA ASP A 144 22.01 9.36 -2.32
C ASP A 144 22.85 8.10 -2.04
N LYS A 145 22.20 7.02 -1.60
CA LYS A 145 22.85 5.73 -1.38
C LYS A 145 22.80 4.76 -2.59
N LYS A 146 22.18 5.20 -3.69
CA LYS A 146 22.01 4.42 -4.95
C LYS A 146 21.33 3.05 -4.73
N LYS A 147 20.46 2.93 -3.73
CA LYS A 147 19.74 1.68 -3.44
C LYS A 147 18.43 1.97 -2.71
N GLY A 148 17.34 1.36 -3.19
CA GLY A 148 16.03 1.44 -2.55
C GLY A 148 14.96 0.65 -3.27
N SER A 149 13.90 0.29 -2.54
CA SER A 149 12.71 -0.35 -3.09
C SER A 149 11.46 0.44 -2.68
N ILE A 150 10.68 0.85 -3.66
CA ILE A 150 9.40 1.53 -3.48
C ILE A 150 8.30 0.60 -3.96
N VAL A 151 7.28 0.37 -3.13
CA VAL A 151 6.13 -0.47 -3.48
C VAL A 151 4.84 0.32 -3.26
N ASN A 152 4.08 0.51 -4.33
CA ASN A 152 2.79 1.17 -4.33
C ASN A 152 1.66 0.15 -4.16
N PHE A 153 0.54 0.56 -3.54
CA PHE A 153 -0.64 -0.29 -3.40
C PHE A 153 -1.69 0.09 -4.45
N CYS A 154 -1.68 -0.64 -5.55
CA CYS A 154 -2.72 -0.64 -6.58
C CYS A 154 -3.97 -1.43 -6.11
N SER A 155 -4.77 -1.91 -7.03
CA SER A 155 -6.01 -2.67 -6.76
C SER A 155 -6.40 -3.46 -8.00
N MET A 156 -7.31 -4.41 -7.86
CA MET A 156 -8.00 -5.02 -9.01
C MET A 156 -8.71 -3.98 -9.88
N SER A 157 -9.18 -2.88 -9.27
CA SER A 157 -9.76 -1.75 -10.01
C SER A 157 -8.76 -1.00 -10.90
N SER A 158 -7.46 -1.25 -10.79
CA SER A 158 -6.46 -0.76 -11.74
C SER A 158 -6.55 -1.44 -13.12
N PHE A 159 -7.08 -2.65 -13.16
CA PHE A 159 -7.12 -3.48 -14.38
C PHE A 159 -8.53 -3.69 -14.91
N ARG A 160 -9.53 -3.69 -14.03
CA ARG A 160 -10.91 -3.97 -14.36
C ARG A 160 -11.85 -2.91 -13.79
N PRO A 161 -12.83 -2.44 -14.55
CA PRO A 161 -13.83 -1.53 -14.01
C PRO A 161 -14.70 -2.28 -12.99
N LEU A 162 -14.67 -1.83 -11.75
CA LEU A 162 -15.52 -2.35 -10.70
C LEU A 162 -16.74 -1.45 -10.52
N THR A 163 -17.90 -2.04 -10.36
CA THR A 163 -19.14 -1.29 -10.12
C THR A 163 -19.03 -0.37 -8.91
N ARG A 164 -19.67 0.78 -8.94
CA ARG A 164 -19.81 1.80 -7.88
C ARG A 164 -18.57 2.63 -7.58
N VAL A 165 -17.36 2.17 -7.84
CA VAL A 165 -16.11 2.77 -7.36
C VAL A 165 -15.31 3.44 -8.47
N ALA A 166 -15.97 4.20 -9.33
CA ALA A 166 -15.34 4.80 -10.52
C ALA A 166 -14.12 5.68 -10.16
N GLY A 167 -14.27 6.61 -9.23
CA GLY A 167 -13.18 7.50 -8.79
C GLY A 167 -11.98 6.75 -8.24
N TYR A 168 -12.24 5.73 -7.44
CA TYR A 168 -11.19 4.87 -6.90
C TYR A 168 -10.49 4.05 -8.01
N GLY A 169 -11.25 3.48 -8.94
CA GLY A 169 -10.69 2.74 -10.08
C GLY A 169 -9.77 3.61 -10.93
N MET A 170 -10.24 4.81 -11.30
CA MET A 170 -9.41 5.78 -12.02
C MET A 170 -8.11 6.12 -11.27
N ALA A 171 -8.19 6.40 -9.97
CA ALA A 171 -7.03 6.71 -9.15
C ALA A 171 -6.04 5.54 -9.08
N LYS A 172 -6.51 4.31 -8.90
CA LYS A 172 -5.63 3.13 -8.85
C LYS A 172 -5.03 2.76 -10.21
N SER A 173 -5.72 3.03 -11.32
CA SER A 173 -5.15 2.92 -12.67
C SER A 173 -4.04 3.97 -12.90
N ALA A 174 -4.27 5.21 -12.46
CA ALA A 174 -3.26 6.27 -12.51
C ALA A 174 -2.02 5.90 -11.66
N LEU A 175 -2.21 5.28 -10.49
CA LEU A 175 -1.10 4.82 -9.64
C LEU A 175 -0.27 3.70 -10.31
N ALA A 176 -0.92 2.80 -11.05
CA ALA A 176 -0.22 1.77 -11.82
C ALA A 176 0.63 2.40 -12.93
N SER A 177 0.09 3.35 -13.68
CA SER A 177 0.82 4.12 -14.71
C SER A 177 1.98 4.93 -14.09
N TRP A 178 1.75 5.59 -12.95
CA TRP A 178 2.79 6.30 -12.19
C TRP A 178 3.94 5.37 -11.78
N THR A 179 3.61 4.16 -11.30
CA THR A 179 4.62 3.16 -10.91
C THR A 179 5.55 2.80 -12.08
N GLN A 180 4.98 2.58 -13.27
CA GLN A 180 5.75 2.24 -14.47
C GLN A 180 6.64 3.41 -14.93
N TRP A 181 6.07 4.61 -15.00
CA TRP A 181 6.83 5.81 -15.37
C TRP A 181 7.98 6.08 -14.40
N LEU A 182 7.71 6.03 -13.09
CA LEU A 182 8.71 6.32 -12.07
C LEU A 182 9.85 5.27 -12.05
N ALA A 183 9.54 4.01 -12.33
CA ALA A 183 10.55 2.96 -12.44
C ALA A 183 11.56 3.27 -13.55
N GLY A 184 11.09 3.70 -14.71
CA GLY A 184 11.95 4.14 -15.82
C GLY A 184 12.74 5.41 -15.46
N GLU A 185 12.08 6.41 -14.89
CA GLU A 185 12.69 7.69 -14.50
C GLU A 185 13.85 7.49 -13.51
N LEU A 186 13.64 6.73 -12.44
CA LEU A 186 14.67 6.51 -11.43
C LEU A 186 15.81 5.64 -11.96
N ALA A 187 15.51 4.59 -12.71
CA ALA A 187 16.54 3.70 -13.25
C ALA A 187 17.45 4.40 -14.26
N THR A 188 16.87 5.20 -15.16
CA THR A 188 17.64 5.91 -16.20
C THR A 188 18.49 7.04 -15.64
N LYS A 189 18.04 7.72 -14.60
CA LYS A 189 18.75 8.88 -14.02
C LYS A 189 19.69 8.53 -12.89
N PHE A 190 19.39 7.48 -12.10
CA PHE A 190 20.12 7.19 -10.86
C PHE A 190 20.66 5.75 -10.78
N GLY A 191 20.41 4.93 -11.81
CA GLY A 191 20.94 3.56 -11.91
C GLY A 191 19.98 2.49 -11.42
N ASP A 192 20.38 1.22 -11.58
CA ASP A 192 19.59 0.02 -11.39
C ASP A 192 19.36 -0.40 -9.92
N GLY A 193 19.96 0.32 -8.99
CA GLY A 193 19.78 0.07 -7.56
C GLY A 193 18.45 0.59 -6.99
N LEU A 194 17.69 1.41 -7.76
CA LEU A 194 16.39 1.93 -7.34
C LEU A 194 15.27 1.22 -8.11
N ARG A 195 14.39 0.60 -7.38
CA ARG A 195 13.27 -0.16 -7.96
C ARG A 195 11.93 0.40 -7.50
N VAL A 196 10.99 0.47 -8.42
CA VAL A 196 9.61 0.91 -8.14
C VAL A 196 8.65 -0.12 -8.70
N ASN A 197 7.86 -0.73 -7.84
CA ASN A 197 6.87 -1.72 -8.21
C ASN A 197 5.54 -1.42 -7.49
N ALA A 198 4.53 -2.19 -7.81
CA ALA A 198 3.28 -2.15 -7.08
C ALA A 198 2.77 -3.56 -6.78
N ILE A 199 1.92 -3.66 -5.75
CA ILE A 199 1.07 -4.82 -5.50
C ILE A 199 -0.38 -4.43 -5.82
N ALA A 200 -1.13 -5.34 -6.40
CA ALA A 200 -2.57 -5.18 -6.62
C ALA A 200 -3.32 -6.29 -5.87
N PRO A 201 -3.78 -6.00 -4.66
CA PRO A 201 -4.56 -6.95 -3.88
C PRO A 201 -5.93 -7.23 -4.51
N GLY A 202 -6.39 -8.47 -4.36
CA GLY A 202 -7.78 -8.85 -4.55
C GLY A 202 -8.68 -8.31 -3.45
N PHE A 203 -9.78 -8.98 -3.22
CA PHE A 203 -10.74 -8.56 -2.19
C PHE A 203 -10.40 -9.15 -0.84
N LEU A 204 -10.27 -8.25 0.15
CA LEU A 204 -10.09 -8.56 1.56
C LEU A 204 -11.17 -7.83 2.36
N LEU A 205 -11.62 -8.38 3.47
CA LEU A 205 -12.49 -7.66 4.38
C LEU A 205 -11.67 -6.69 5.23
N THR A 206 -11.96 -5.41 5.09
CA THR A 206 -11.33 -4.33 5.86
C THR A 206 -12.38 -3.41 6.44
N ASN A 207 -12.03 -2.59 7.41
CA ASN A 207 -12.95 -1.59 7.96
C ASN A 207 -13.49 -0.63 6.88
N GLN A 208 -12.71 -0.38 5.83
CA GLN A 208 -13.05 0.52 4.74
C GLN A 208 -14.16 0.00 3.83
N ASN A 209 -14.21 -1.31 3.59
CA ASN A 209 -15.15 -1.92 2.65
C ASN A 209 -16.22 -2.79 3.33
N ARG A 210 -16.19 -2.90 4.66
CA ARG A 210 -17.11 -3.74 5.41
C ARG A 210 -18.58 -3.41 5.09
N SER A 211 -18.95 -2.14 5.08
CA SER A 211 -20.32 -1.70 4.76
C SER A 211 -20.77 -2.02 3.32
N LEU A 212 -19.84 -2.29 2.41
CA LEU A 212 -20.13 -2.71 1.04
C LEU A 212 -20.22 -4.24 0.90
N LEU A 213 -19.54 -4.96 1.80
CA LEU A 213 -19.31 -6.39 1.68
C LEU A 213 -20.07 -7.22 2.74
N THR A 214 -20.48 -6.60 3.85
CA THR A 214 -21.24 -7.27 4.90
C THR A 214 -22.50 -6.51 5.26
N ASN A 215 -23.56 -7.24 5.58
CA ASN A 215 -24.80 -6.72 6.16
C ASN A 215 -24.60 -6.39 7.65
N PRO A 216 -25.55 -5.66 8.30
CA PRO A 216 -25.45 -5.34 9.73
C PRO A 216 -25.36 -6.58 10.64
N ASP A 217 -25.95 -7.72 10.23
CA ASP A 217 -25.91 -9.01 10.94
C ASP A 217 -24.59 -9.78 10.72
N GLY A 218 -23.65 -9.24 9.92
CA GLY A 218 -22.38 -9.86 9.58
C GLY A 218 -22.44 -10.83 8.40
N SER A 219 -23.60 -11.11 7.83
CA SER A 219 -23.73 -11.92 6.63
C SER A 219 -23.15 -11.19 5.40
N LEU A 220 -22.81 -11.95 4.36
CA LEU A 220 -22.27 -11.39 3.13
C LEU A 220 -23.37 -10.72 2.30
N THR A 221 -23.03 -9.59 1.67
CA THR A 221 -23.94 -8.94 0.72
C THR A 221 -23.98 -9.67 -0.62
N ASP A 222 -25.00 -9.41 -1.45
CA ASP A 222 -25.04 -9.90 -2.84
C ASP A 222 -23.79 -9.52 -3.63
N ARG A 223 -23.21 -8.36 -3.33
CA ARG A 223 -21.94 -7.93 -3.93
C ARG A 223 -20.79 -8.87 -3.54
N SER A 224 -20.73 -9.27 -2.28
CA SER A 224 -19.73 -10.22 -1.79
C SER A 224 -19.88 -11.59 -2.46
N HIS A 225 -21.09 -12.08 -2.59
CA HIS A 225 -21.35 -13.35 -3.29
C HIS A 225 -20.91 -13.29 -4.76
N LYS A 226 -21.16 -12.19 -5.46
CA LYS A 226 -20.67 -11.98 -6.84
C LYS A 226 -19.13 -11.94 -6.92
N ILE A 227 -18.48 -11.26 -5.99
CA ILE A 227 -17.02 -11.18 -5.93
C ILE A 227 -16.42 -12.58 -5.67
N ILE A 228 -16.92 -13.28 -4.66
CA ILE A 228 -16.45 -14.62 -4.29
C ILE A 228 -16.71 -15.62 -5.43
N GLY A 229 -17.89 -15.56 -6.07
CA GLY A 229 -18.22 -16.41 -7.21
C GLY A 229 -17.36 -16.15 -8.45
N HIS A 230 -16.78 -14.93 -8.57
CA HIS A 230 -15.82 -14.59 -9.64
C HIS A 230 -14.37 -14.86 -9.24
N THR A 231 -14.08 -15.15 -7.98
CA THR A 231 -12.74 -15.46 -7.49
C THR A 231 -12.50 -16.97 -7.48
N PRO A 232 -11.57 -17.53 -8.27
CA PRO A 232 -11.30 -18.98 -8.33
C PRO A 232 -11.03 -19.62 -6.97
N PHE A 233 -10.42 -18.90 -6.02
CA PHE A 233 -10.22 -19.40 -4.64
C PHE A 233 -11.53 -19.49 -3.83
N GLY A 234 -12.64 -18.92 -4.31
CA GLY A 234 -13.96 -19.02 -3.67
C GLY A 234 -14.09 -18.31 -2.32
N ARG A 235 -13.22 -17.35 -2.01
CA ARG A 235 -13.20 -16.61 -0.74
C ARG A 235 -12.54 -15.25 -0.88
N PHE A 236 -12.70 -14.41 0.12
CA PHE A 236 -11.83 -13.25 0.30
C PHE A 236 -10.43 -13.69 0.70
N LEU A 237 -9.44 -12.86 0.39
CA LEU A 237 -8.08 -13.06 0.87
C LEU A 237 -7.94 -12.59 2.32
N GLU A 238 -6.91 -13.13 2.99
CA GLU A 238 -6.46 -12.66 4.29
C GLU A 238 -5.29 -11.68 4.14
N PRO A 239 -5.12 -10.72 5.08
CA PRO A 239 -4.06 -9.71 5.00
C PRO A 239 -2.64 -10.27 4.91
N ASP A 240 -2.36 -11.41 5.51
CA ASP A 240 -1.06 -12.07 5.52
C ASP A 240 -0.70 -12.72 4.17
N GLU A 241 -1.67 -12.98 3.30
CA GLU A 241 -1.42 -13.51 1.96
C GLU A 241 -0.69 -12.51 1.04
N LEU A 242 -0.65 -11.22 1.44
CA LEU A 242 0.08 -10.17 0.69
C LEU A 242 1.57 -10.09 1.06
N VAL A 243 1.94 -10.55 2.27
CA VAL A 243 3.27 -10.27 2.83
C VAL A 243 4.40 -10.93 2.04
N GLY A 244 4.17 -12.12 1.46
CA GLY A 244 5.16 -12.83 0.66
C GLY A 244 5.55 -12.05 -0.61
N ALA A 245 4.56 -11.54 -1.34
CA ALA A 245 4.78 -10.73 -2.54
C ALA A 245 5.46 -9.39 -2.18
N LEU A 246 5.04 -8.74 -1.10
CA LEU A 246 5.67 -7.51 -0.61
C LEU A 246 7.11 -7.75 -0.18
N HIS A 247 7.40 -8.83 0.53
CA HIS A 247 8.76 -9.22 0.93
C HIS A 247 9.65 -9.46 -0.28
N PHE A 248 9.15 -10.19 -1.29
CA PHE A 248 9.86 -10.37 -2.56
C PHE A 248 10.20 -9.02 -3.18
N LEU A 249 9.23 -8.12 -3.36
CA LEU A 249 9.45 -6.81 -3.97
C LEU A 249 10.37 -5.91 -3.15
N ALA A 250 10.37 -6.02 -1.83
CA ALA A 250 11.20 -5.25 -0.91
C ALA A 250 12.66 -5.74 -0.83
N SER A 251 12.91 -7.01 -1.14
CA SER A 251 14.20 -7.67 -0.97
C SER A 251 15.06 -7.69 -2.24
N ASP A 252 16.31 -8.13 -2.12
CA ASP A 252 17.22 -8.34 -3.26
C ASP A 252 16.79 -9.52 -4.16
N ALA A 253 15.81 -10.34 -3.75
CA ALA A 253 15.21 -11.38 -4.58
C ALA A 253 14.53 -10.81 -5.84
N SER A 254 14.10 -9.55 -5.78
CA SER A 254 13.49 -8.82 -6.90
C SER A 254 14.42 -7.81 -7.58
N LYS A 255 15.77 -7.96 -7.47
CA LYS A 255 16.73 -6.98 -8.02
C LYS A 255 16.59 -6.72 -9.52
N GLY A 256 16.07 -7.66 -10.29
CA GLY A 256 15.77 -7.50 -11.72
C GLY A 256 14.31 -7.10 -12.02
N VAL A 257 13.52 -6.74 -10.99
CA VAL A 257 12.09 -6.44 -11.13
C VAL A 257 11.84 -4.99 -10.79
N THR A 258 11.44 -4.18 -11.79
CA THR A 258 11.01 -2.79 -11.62
C THR A 258 9.91 -2.46 -12.63
N GLY A 259 8.99 -1.57 -12.29
CA GLY A 259 7.87 -1.16 -13.13
C GLY A 259 6.72 -2.18 -13.20
N THR A 260 6.71 -3.21 -12.35
CA THR A 260 5.65 -4.22 -12.38
C THR A 260 4.52 -3.92 -11.40
N VAL A 261 3.34 -4.46 -11.70
CA VAL A 261 2.21 -4.53 -10.77
C VAL A 261 1.94 -6.00 -10.49
N SER A 262 2.36 -6.48 -9.33
CA SER A 262 2.17 -7.87 -8.90
C SER A 262 0.74 -8.08 -8.39
N VAL A 263 0.01 -8.98 -9.02
CA VAL A 263 -1.38 -9.31 -8.63
C VAL A 263 -1.37 -10.39 -7.57
N VAL A 264 -2.11 -10.16 -6.46
CA VAL A 264 -2.36 -11.13 -5.38
C VAL A 264 -3.85 -11.12 -5.08
N ASP A 265 -4.64 -11.96 -5.75
CA ASP A 265 -6.08 -11.80 -5.83
C ASP A 265 -6.90 -13.11 -5.81
N GLY A 266 -6.27 -14.24 -5.56
CA GLY A 266 -6.97 -15.54 -5.60
C GLY A 266 -7.49 -15.93 -6.99
N GLY A 267 -6.94 -15.32 -8.05
CA GLY A 267 -7.29 -15.56 -9.45
C GLY A 267 -8.39 -14.65 -10.02
N PHE A 268 -8.88 -13.67 -9.25
CA PHE A 268 -9.97 -12.78 -9.68
C PHE A 268 -9.70 -12.08 -11.02
N ASN A 269 -8.48 -11.60 -11.25
CA ASN A 269 -8.14 -10.85 -12.47
C ASN A 269 -7.94 -11.75 -13.69
N SER A 270 -7.52 -12.99 -13.48
CA SER A 270 -7.21 -13.94 -14.56
C SER A 270 -8.40 -14.78 -15.00
N PHE A 271 -9.49 -14.77 -14.21
CA PHE A 271 -10.67 -15.59 -14.48
C PHE A 271 -11.72 -14.79 -15.25
N SER A 272 -12.17 -15.36 -16.36
CA SER A 272 -13.36 -14.92 -17.12
C SER A 272 -13.98 -16.14 -17.79
N ILE A 273 -15.26 -16.20 -17.81
CA ILE A 273 -16.04 -17.22 -18.53
C ILE A 273 -16.58 -16.63 -19.82
#